data_0a4d426c41799cd079e4ba36acf339aa
#
_entry.id   0a4d426c41799cd079e4ba36acf339aa
#
_cell.length_a   1.000
_cell.length_b   1.000
_cell.length_c   1.000
_cell.angle_alpha   90.00
_cell.angle_beta   90.00
_cell.angle_gamma   90.00
#
_symmetry.space_group_name_H-M   'P 1'
#
loop_
_entity.id
_entity.type
_entity.pdbx_description
1 polymer ?
#
loop_
_entity_poly.entity_id
_entity_poly.type
_entity_poly.pdbx_seq_one_letter_code
_entity_poly.pdbx_strand_id
1 'polypeptide(L)'
;MSFDLKLHAYRLLMEEPFFAALSRKIEKREDRSIPTAGVRVDPDSAQFEMIYNPEFLASLPEHHIKGVLKHEFYHLIFEHVTSRKPEGVPHKTWNIAADLAINSHLVGQLPDNACMPGNAPFEDLPKGQTAEWYLKNLTDDQVDQCSEPGEGEGEGGEGQPAQLDDHSGWEEGNGSAETNAMAKERLKQAMKEAAKEASQSPNGWGSVSGDLKKEILKRLETKVDWKKVLRYFIKTSQRANKSSTVRRINKRYAYIHPGKKVKRQAKIAIAIDQSGSVSDDMLENFFGELNKLAKLASFTVIPFDTEVNDKLVYEWKKGQSHKAERVMHGGTCFD
;
A
#
# COMPACT_ATOMS: atom_id res chain seq x y z
N MET A 1 -15.07 0.26 28.61
CA MET A 1 -14.24 1.35 28.04
C MET A 1 -14.22 1.14 26.54
N SER A 2 -14.33 2.17 25.73
CA SER A 2 -14.18 2.01 24.28
C SER A 2 -12.73 1.64 23.95
N PHE A 3 -12.53 0.71 23.04
CA PHE A 3 -11.21 0.35 22.53
C PHE A 3 -10.56 1.58 21.86
N ASP A 4 -9.30 1.85 22.16
CA ASP A 4 -8.54 2.96 21.57
C ASP A 4 -7.29 2.45 20.87
N LEU A 5 -7.38 2.28 19.55
CA LEU A 5 -6.27 1.84 18.71
C LEU A 5 -5.06 2.80 18.77
N LYS A 6 -5.28 4.10 19.05
CA LYS A 6 -4.19 5.07 19.16
C LYS A 6 -3.24 4.77 20.30
N LEU A 7 -3.76 4.26 21.42
CA LEU A 7 -2.94 3.83 22.56
C LEU A 7 -2.02 2.66 22.17
N HIS A 8 -2.55 1.66 21.47
CA HIS A 8 -1.77 0.51 21.01
C HIS A 8 -0.76 0.90 19.92
N ALA A 9 -1.12 1.81 19.01
CA ALA A 9 -0.19 2.39 18.04
C ALA A 9 0.96 3.18 18.72
N TYR A 10 0.67 3.90 19.81
CA TYR A 10 1.70 4.57 20.60
C TYR A 10 2.66 3.59 21.28
N ARG A 11 2.13 2.52 21.87
CA ARG A 11 2.97 1.46 22.46
C ARG A 11 3.84 0.79 21.41
N LEU A 12 3.30 0.55 20.22
CA LEU A 12 4.06 0.05 19.09
C LEU A 12 5.23 0.99 18.74
N LEU A 13 5.05 2.32 18.87
CA LEU A 13 6.12 3.30 18.65
C LEU A 13 7.30 3.12 19.60
N MET A 14 7.01 2.78 20.84
CA MET A 14 8.06 2.63 21.86
C MET A 14 8.89 1.37 21.68
N GLU A 15 8.30 0.29 21.20
CA GLU A 15 8.93 -1.02 21.12
C GLU A 15 9.36 -1.41 19.69
N GLU A 16 8.61 -0.99 18.69
CA GLU A 16 8.72 -1.41 17.29
C GLU A 16 8.78 -0.19 16.34
N PRO A 17 9.86 0.59 16.33
CA PRO A 17 9.93 1.85 15.60
C PRO A 17 9.63 1.73 14.09
N PHE A 18 10.07 0.63 13.47
CA PHE A 18 9.80 0.39 12.04
C PHE A 18 8.30 0.26 11.75
N PHE A 19 7.60 -0.58 12.52
CA PHE A 19 6.17 -0.78 12.34
C PHE A 19 5.36 0.47 12.71
N ALA A 20 5.79 1.19 13.75
CA ALA A 20 5.14 2.43 14.13
C ALA A 20 5.25 3.50 13.05
N ALA A 21 6.43 3.65 12.43
CA ALA A 21 6.64 4.57 11.33
C ALA A 21 5.78 4.20 10.09
N LEU A 22 5.72 2.91 9.76
CA LEU A 22 4.87 2.40 8.68
C LEU A 22 3.39 2.62 9.01
N SER A 23 2.96 2.32 10.24
CA SER A 23 1.58 2.49 10.73
C SER A 23 1.05 3.91 10.55
N ARG A 24 1.89 4.94 10.70
CA ARG A 24 1.48 6.35 10.50
C ARG A 24 1.13 6.71 9.05
N LYS A 25 1.60 5.89 8.10
CA LYS A 25 1.35 6.07 6.66
C LYS A 25 0.14 5.29 6.15
N ILE A 26 -0.47 4.48 7.01
CA ILE A 26 -1.62 3.64 6.69
C ILE A 26 -2.83 4.22 7.39
N GLU A 27 -3.89 4.51 6.65
CA GLU A 27 -5.16 4.94 7.20
C GLU A 27 -5.81 3.80 7.99
N LYS A 28 -6.45 4.12 9.11
CA LYS A 28 -7.12 3.15 9.97
C LYS A 28 -8.59 3.49 10.08
N ARG A 29 -9.43 2.53 9.72
CA ARG A 29 -10.87 2.69 9.74
C ARG A 29 -11.52 1.61 10.60
N GLU A 30 -12.34 2.06 11.54
CA GLU A 30 -13.21 1.18 12.32
C GLU A 30 -14.32 0.65 11.43
N ASP A 31 -14.53 -0.67 11.43
CA ASP A 31 -15.61 -1.34 10.73
C ASP A 31 -16.07 -2.55 11.55
N ARG A 32 -17.30 -2.51 12.04
CA ARG A 32 -17.90 -3.58 12.84
C ARG A 32 -18.57 -4.65 11.99
N SER A 33 -18.61 -4.46 10.67
CA SER A 33 -19.18 -5.46 9.76
C SER A 33 -18.21 -6.60 9.45
N ILE A 34 -16.91 -6.38 9.67
CA ILE A 34 -15.91 -7.42 9.52
C ILE A 34 -15.68 -8.15 10.84
N PRO A 35 -15.35 -9.45 10.83
CA PRO A 35 -15.16 -10.21 12.05
C PRO A 35 -13.89 -9.83 12.81
N THR A 36 -12.81 -9.45 12.13
CA THR A 36 -11.47 -9.31 12.69
C THR A 36 -10.81 -7.98 12.30
N ALA A 37 -9.69 -8.03 11.63
CA ALA A 37 -8.98 -6.91 11.04
C ALA A 37 -8.48 -7.31 9.66
N GLY A 38 -8.08 -6.33 8.85
CA GLY A 38 -7.49 -6.62 7.55
C GLY A 38 -6.92 -5.37 6.90
N VAL A 39 -6.03 -5.56 5.93
CA VAL A 39 -5.45 -4.48 5.14
C VAL A 39 -5.87 -4.61 3.68
N ARG A 40 -6.13 -3.48 3.03
CA ARG A 40 -6.49 -3.42 1.63
C ARG A 40 -5.97 -2.17 0.94
N VAL A 41 -6.09 -2.14 -0.38
CA VAL A 41 -5.87 -0.94 -1.17
C VAL A 41 -7.21 -0.29 -1.48
N ASP A 42 -7.38 0.96 -1.12
CA ASP A 42 -8.53 1.75 -1.55
C ASP A 42 -8.44 1.99 -3.08
N PRO A 43 -9.40 1.50 -3.87
CA PRO A 43 -9.35 1.57 -5.32
C PRO A 43 -9.45 2.99 -5.88
N ASP A 44 -10.01 3.93 -5.11
CA ASP A 44 -10.18 5.32 -5.55
C ASP A 44 -8.94 6.17 -5.30
N SER A 45 -8.29 6.01 -4.16
CA SER A 45 -7.13 6.80 -3.74
C SER A 45 -5.80 6.09 -3.97
N ALA A 46 -5.77 4.78 -4.19
CA ALA A 46 -4.59 3.92 -4.19
C ALA A 46 -3.77 4.07 -2.88
N GLN A 47 -4.46 4.31 -1.77
CA GLN A 47 -3.88 4.31 -0.43
C GLN A 47 -4.11 2.97 0.25
N PHE A 48 -3.20 2.59 1.13
CA PHE A 48 -3.45 1.46 2.00
C PHE A 48 -4.29 1.91 3.18
N GLU A 49 -5.33 1.16 3.46
CA GLU A 49 -6.11 1.28 4.67
C GLU A 49 -6.11 -0.04 5.44
N MET A 50 -6.08 0.08 6.75
CA MET A 50 -6.33 -1.00 7.69
C MET A 50 -7.75 -0.83 8.23
N ILE A 51 -8.60 -1.81 7.97
CA ILE A 51 -9.93 -1.91 8.56
C ILE A 51 -9.86 -2.84 9.76
N TYR A 52 -10.61 -2.53 10.83
CA TYR A 52 -10.59 -3.35 12.03
C TYR A 52 -11.90 -3.31 12.78
N ASN A 53 -12.26 -4.45 13.38
CA ASN A 53 -13.36 -4.53 14.33
C ASN A 53 -12.84 -4.20 15.74
N PRO A 54 -13.31 -3.12 16.38
CA PRO A 54 -12.86 -2.74 17.71
C PRO A 54 -13.23 -3.76 18.80
N GLU A 55 -14.30 -4.53 18.61
CA GLU A 55 -14.75 -5.56 19.57
C GLU A 55 -13.79 -6.76 19.54
N PHE A 56 -13.37 -7.17 18.34
CA PHE A 56 -12.35 -8.21 18.18
C PHE A 56 -11.04 -7.81 18.84
N LEU A 57 -10.50 -6.63 18.52
CA LEU A 57 -9.25 -6.19 19.13
C LEU A 57 -9.36 -5.99 20.64
N ALA A 58 -10.52 -5.57 21.15
CA ALA A 58 -10.76 -5.42 22.60
C ALA A 58 -10.84 -6.76 23.33
N SER A 59 -11.18 -7.85 22.66
CA SER A 59 -11.24 -9.20 23.24
C SER A 59 -9.86 -9.81 23.43
N LEU A 60 -8.83 -9.32 22.71
CA LEU A 60 -7.48 -9.86 22.73
C LEU A 60 -6.63 -9.32 23.89
N PRO A 61 -5.74 -10.12 24.45
CA PRO A 61 -4.68 -9.64 25.32
C PRO A 61 -3.80 -8.61 24.61
N GLU A 62 -3.23 -7.67 25.36
CA GLU A 62 -2.45 -6.55 24.82
C GLU A 62 -1.30 -6.98 23.89
N HIS A 63 -0.57 -8.06 24.27
CA HIS A 63 0.53 -8.57 23.46
C HIS A 63 0.06 -9.17 22.14
N HIS A 64 -1.14 -9.76 22.08
CA HIS A 64 -1.74 -10.26 20.85
C HIS A 64 -2.21 -9.12 19.95
N ILE A 65 -2.77 -8.02 20.50
CA ILE A 65 -3.14 -6.84 19.70
C ILE A 65 -1.93 -6.33 18.91
N LYS A 66 -0.76 -6.24 19.58
CA LYS A 66 0.49 -5.85 18.91
C LYS A 66 0.90 -6.84 17.83
N GLY A 67 0.74 -8.14 18.09
CA GLY A 67 1.00 -9.20 17.13
C GLY A 67 0.12 -9.09 15.88
N VAL A 68 -1.19 -8.91 16.06
CA VAL A 68 -2.16 -8.73 14.97
C VAL A 68 -1.83 -7.49 14.14
N LEU A 69 -1.52 -6.35 14.77
CA LEU A 69 -1.11 -5.14 14.04
C LEU A 69 0.14 -5.38 13.18
N LYS A 70 1.12 -6.10 13.70
CA LYS A 70 2.33 -6.46 12.95
C LYS A 70 2.01 -7.42 11.81
N HIS A 71 1.11 -8.38 12.02
CA HIS A 71 0.66 -9.31 11.01
C HIS A 71 0.09 -8.58 9.80
N GLU A 72 -0.84 -7.65 10.01
CA GLU A 72 -1.41 -6.81 8.94
C GLU A 72 -0.33 -6.03 8.17
N PHE A 73 0.63 -5.45 8.89
CA PHE A 73 1.72 -4.73 8.23
C PHE A 73 2.65 -5.64 7.45
N TYR A 74 2.84 -6.88 7.86
CA TYR A 74 3.62 -7.85 7.08
C TYR A 74 2.93 -8.22 5.76
N HIS A 75 1.59 -8.29 5.70
CA HIS A 75 0.88 -8.46 4.44
C HIS A 75 1.20 -7.35 3.44
N LEU A 76 1.32 -6.10 3.91
CA LEU A 76 1.76 -4.99 3.09
C LEU A 76 3.22 -5.13 2.67
N ILE A 77 4.13 -5.38 3.63
CA ILE A 77 5.58 -5.49 3.41
C ILE A 77 5.92 -6.59 2.39
N PHE A 78 5.22 -7.71 2.45
CA PHE A 78 5.39 -8.82 1.54
C PHE A 78 4.56 -8.70 0.25
N GLU A 79 3.83 -7.59 0.09
CA GLU A 79 3.01 -7.30 -1.10
C GLU A 79 1.89 -8.32 -1.36
N HIS A 80 1.40 -9.02 -0.34
CA HIS A 80 0.35 -10.03 -0.47
C HIS A 80 -0.97 -9.43 -0.99
N VAL A 81 -1.24 -8.16 -0.64
CA VAL A 81 -2.46 -7.42 -0.97
C VAL A 81 -2.54 -7.00 -2.44
N THR A 82 -1.40 -6.82 -3.13
CA THR A 82 -1.39 -6.10 -4.42
C THR A 82 -1.21 -6.95 -5.66
N SER A 83 -0.24 -7.85 -5.69
CA SER A 83 0.12 -8.50 -6.96
C SER A 83 0.81 -9.85 -6.82
N ARG A 84 0.93 -10.36 -5.61
CA ARG A 84 1.72 -11.56 -5.35
C ARG A 84 0.92 -12.85 -5.47
N LYS A 85 -0.42 -12.78 -5.37
CA LYS A 85 -1.30 -13.94 -5.55
C LYS A 85 -1.15 -14.48 -6.98
N PRO A 86 -0.79 -15.75 -7.16
CA PRO A 86 -0.73 -16.35 -8.50
C PRO A 86 -2.11 -16.44 -9.13
N GLU A 87 -2.16 -16.31 -10.46
CA GLU A 87 -3.41 -16.43 -11.22
C GLU A 87 -3.98 -17.86 -11.11
N GLY A 88 -5.29 -17.98 -10.92
CA GLY A 88 -5.98 -19.28 -10.82
C GLY A 88 -5.92 -19.97 -9.45
N VAL A 89 -5.25 -19.40 -8.45
CA VAL A 89 -5.20 -19.94 -7.09
C VAL A 89 -6.44 -19.51 -6.30
N PRO A 90 -7.15 -20.43 -5.60
CA PRO A 90 -8.25 -20.07 -4.71
C PRO A 90 -7.82 -19.06 -3.65
N HIS A 91 -8.70 -18.14 -3.29
CA HIS A 91 -8.38 -17.06 -2.35
C HIS A 91 -8.02 -17.62 -0.97
N LYS A 92 -8.83 -18.53 -0.44
CA LYS A 92 -8.60 -19.18 0.86
C LYS A 92 -7.21 -19.85 0.94
N THR A 93 -6.83 -20.62 -0.08
CA THR A 93 -5.53 -21.30 -0.10
C THR A 93 -4.36 -20.31 -0.11
N TRP A 94 -4.49 -19.21 -0.87
CA TRP A 94 -3.47 -18.16 -0.88
C TRP A 94 -3.37 -17.46 0.47
N ASN A 95 -4.49 -17.14 1.11
CA ASN A 95 -4.52 -16.48 2.41
C ASN A 95 -3.81 -17.33 3.48
N ILE A 96 -4.16 -18.62 3.59
CA ILE A 96 -3.49 -19.54 4.52
C ILE A 96 -1.98 -19.59 4.26
N ALA A 97 -1.57 -19.68 2.99
CA ALA A 97 -0.15 -19.69 2.64
C ALA A 97 0.57 -18.39 3.02
N ALA A 98 -0.10 -17.24 2.85
CA ALA A 98 0.41 -15.93 3.23
C ALA A 98 0.53 -15.78 4.75
N ASP A 99 -0.48 -16.25 5.50
CA ASP A 99 -0.50 -16.24 6.96
C ASP A 99 0.60 -17.12 7.54
N LEU A 100 0.78 -18.33 7.04
CA LEU A 100 1.85 -19.24 7.48
C LEU A 100 3.24 -18.58 7.30
N ALA A 101 3.44 -17.86 6.19
CA ALA A 101 4.69 -17.15 5.95
C ALA A 101 4.93 -16.04 6.99
N ILE A 102 3.90 -15.23 7.26
CA ILE A 102 3.96 -14.12 8.22
C ILE A 102 4.08 -14.62 9.65
N ASN A 103 3.23 -15.59 10.03
CA ASN A 103 3.12 -16.08 11.39
C ASN A 103 4.41 -16.75 11.87
N SER A 104 5.21 -17.29 10.93
CA SER A 104 6.57 -17.76 11.20
C SER A 104 7.46 -16.70 11.89
N HIS A 105 7.20 -15.41 11.65
CA HIS A 105 7.95 -14.29 12.24
C HIS A 105 7.33 -13.75 13.54
N LEU A 106 6.13 -14.22 13.92
CA LEU A 106 5.32 -13.71 15.03
C LEU A 106 5.08 -14.77 16.12
N VAL A 107 5.96 -15.74 16.23
CA VAL A 107 5.84 -16.82 17.23
C VAL A 107 5.66 -16.26 18.63
N GLY A 108 4.60 -16.69 19.35
CA GLY A 108 4.26 -16.23 20.69
C GLY A 108 3.70 -14.81 20.78
N GLN A 109 3.37 -14.18 19.64
CA GLN A 109 2.79 -12.84 19.60
C GLN A 109 1.33 -12.85 19.09
N LEU A 110 0.87 -13.98 18.56
CA LEU A 110 -0.48 -14.17 18.02
C LEU A 110 -1.31 -15.06 18.93
N PRO A 111 -2.64 -15.03 18.83
CA PRO A 111 -3.51 -15.98 19.51
C PRO A 111 -3.15 -17.44 19.19
N ASP A 112 -3.43 -18.35 20.15
CA ASP A 112 -3.02 -19.77 20.03
C ASP A 112 -3.70 -20.50 18.85
N ASN A 113 -4.85 -20.03 18.41
CA ASN A 113 -5.59 -20.56 17.27
C ASN A 113 -5.11 -20.00 15.93
N ALA A 114 -4.08 -19.15 15.87
CA ALA A 114 -3.53 -18.66 14.60
C ALA A 114 -2.95 -19.80 13.77
N CYS A 115 -3.16 -19.77 12.44
CA CYS A 115 -2.52 -20.69 11.49
C CYS A 115 -1.00 -20.56 11.58
N MET A 116 -0.33 -21.51 12.22
CA MET A 116 1.10 -21.45 12.53
C MET A 116 1.82 -22.69 12.00
N PRO A 117 2.93 -22.53 11.23
CA PRO A 117 3.73 -23.68 10.82
C PRO A 117 4.32 -24.40 12.04
N GLY A 118 4.24 -25.73 12.07
CA GLY A 118 4.66 -26.57 13.17
C GLY A 118 3.57 -26.82 14.22
N ASN A 119 2.36 -26.26 14.06
CA ASN A 119 1.18 -26.56 14.85
C ASN A 119 0.13 -27.28 13.97
N ALA A 120 -0.82 -28.01 14.58
CA ALA A 120 -1.92 -28.64 13.85
C ALA A 120 -2.72 -27.60 13.05
N PRO A 121 -3.11 -27.89 11.80
CA PRO A 121 -2.80 -29.09 10.98
C PRO A 121 -1.51 -28.94 10.15
N PHE A 122 -0.62 -28.01 10.49
CA PHE A 122 0.58 -27.63 9.71
C PHE A 122 1.87 -28.13 10.37
N GLU A 123 1.82 -29.25 11.13
CA GLU A 123 2.98 -29.76 11.90
C GLU A 123 4.17 -30.10 11.00
N ASP A 124 3.90 -30.59 9.79
CA ASP A 124 4.93 -30.99 8.83
C ASP A 124 5.57 -29.81 8.08
N LEU A 125 5.02 -28.60 8.25
CA LEU A 125 5.50 -27.43 7.52
C LEU A 125 6.56 -26.68 8.33
N PRO A 126 7.79 -26.49 7.80
CA PRO A 126 8.85 -25.76 8.49
C PRO A 126 8.55 -24.27 8.54
N LYS A 127 8.99 -23.61 9.62
CA LYS A 127 8.91 -22.15 9.78
C LYS A 127 9.86 -21.40 8.83
N GLY A 128 9.54 -20.14 8.53
CA GLY A 128 10.43 -19.23 7.80
C GLY A 128 10.46 -19.42 6.29
N GLN A 129 9.44 -20.05 5.72
CA GLN A 129 9.30 -20.19 4.26
C GLN A 129 8.48 -19.04 3.66
N THR A 130 8.53 -18.88 2.33
CA THR A 130 7.74 -17.88 1.62
C THR A 130 6.30 -18.35 1.39
N ALA A 131 5.37 -17.43 1.14
CA ALA A 131 3.99 -17.75 0.84
C ALA A 131 3.86 -18.72 -0.36
N GLU A 132 4.68 -18.53 -1.41
CA GLU A 132 4.68 -19.42 -2.59
C GLU A 132 5.19 -20.82 -2.24
N TRP A 133 6.12 -20.92 -1.29
CA TRP A 133 6.58 -22.22 -0.83
C TRP A 133 5.47 -22.97 -0.09
N TYR A 134 4.79 -22.27 0.87
CA TYR A 134 3.66 -22.87 1.57
C TYR A 134 2.53 -23.24 0.62
N LEU A 135 2.16 -22.34 -0.31
CA LEU A 135 1.15 -22.61 -1.32
C LEU A 135 1.39 -23.91 -2.10
N LYS A 136 2.65 -24.19 -2.42
CA LYS A 136 3.04 -25.41 -3.15
C LYS A 136 2.98 -26.67 -2.29
N ASN A 137 3.12 -26.55 -0.98
CA ASN A 137 3.23 -27.69 -0.06
C ASN A 137 1.97 -27.87 0.81
N LEU A 138 0.99 -26.96 0.77
CA LEU A 138 -0.30 -27.14 1.40
C LEU A 138 -1.09 -28.26 0.72
N THR A 139 -1.77 -29.07 1.53
CA THR A 139 -2.73 -30.08 1.07
C THR A 139 -4.16 -29.56 1.19
N ASP A 140 -5.08 -30.09 0.39
CA ASP A 140 -6.49 -29.71 0.45
C ASP A 140 -7.09 -29.97 1.84
N ASP A 141 -6.72 -31.07 2.49
CA ASP A 141 -7.16 -31.42 3.86
C ASP A 141 -6.72 -30.36 4.88
N GLN A 142 -5.51 -29.81 4.77
CA GLN A 142 -5.02 -28.72 5.64
C GLN A 142 -5.77 -27.42 5.43
N VAL A 143 -6.12 -27.12 4.17
CA VAL A 143 -6.90 -25.93 3.81
C VAL A 143 -8.34 -26.04 4.35
N ASP A 144 -8.94 -27.24 4.27
CA ASP A 144 -10.32 -27.48 4.74
C ASP A 144 -10.43 -27.45 6.26
N GLN A 145 -9.36 -27.83 6.99
CA GLN A 145 -9.32 -27.79 8.45
C GLN A 145 -9.12 -26.36 9.01
N CYS A 146 -8.76 -25.39 8.19
CA CYS A 146 -8.60 -24.00 8.61
C CYS A 146 -9.93 -23.24 8.47
N SER A 147 -10.45 -22.74 9.60
CA SER A 147 -11.70 -21.97 9.65
C SER A 147 -11.55 -20.59 9.00
N GLU A 148 -12.65 -20.07 8.48
CA GLU A 148 -12.74 -18.66 8.05
C GLU A 148 -12.66 -17.72 9.28
N PRO A 149 -12.27 -16.43 9.08
CA PRO A 149 -12.23 -15.45 10.17
C PRO A 149 -13.60 -15.32 10.85
N GLY A 150 -13.63 -15.40 12.17
CA GLY A 150 -14.87 -15.26 12.97
C GLY A 150 -15.73 -16.52 13.12
N GLU A 151 -15.43 -17.63 12.44
CA GLU A 151 -16.18 -18.89 12.61
C GLU A 151 -15.79 -19.68 13.88
N GLY A 152 -14.70 -19.33 14.54
CA GLY A 152 -14.17 -20.03 15.72
C GLY A 152 -14.77 -19.63 17.08
N GLU A 153 -15.75 -18.74 17.16
CA GLU A 153 -16.36 -18.25 18.40
C GLU A 153 -17.63 -19.01 18.84
N GLY A 154 -17.80 -20.28 18.43
CA GLY A 154 -18.82 -21.17 18.98
C GLY A 154 -18.38 -21.76 20.33
N GLU A 155 -19.23 -21.63 21.37
CA GLU A 155 -19.04 -22.27 22.68
C GLU A 155 -18.65 -23.75 22.53
N GLY A 156 -17.37 -24.09 22.74
CA GLY A 156 -16.91 -25.48 22.90
C GLY A 156 -15.91 -26.01 21.91
N GLY A 157 -15.37 -25.22 20.99
CA GLY A 157 -14.33 -25.67 20.04
C GLY A 157 -12.92 -25.36 20.55
N GLU A 158 -12.34 -26.17 21.41
CA GLU A 158 -10.91 -26.10 21.71
C GLU A 158 -10.12 -26.41 20.43
N GLY A 159 -9.43 -25.39 19.90
CA GLY A 159 -8.21 -25.61 19.11
C GLY A 159 -8.31 -25.75 17.62
N GLN A 160 -9.39 -25.36 16.92
CA GLN A 160 -9.33 -25.28 15.45
C GLN A 160 -8.52 -24.06 15.00
N PRO A 161 -7.54 -24.22 14.10
CA PRO A 161 -6.82 -23.10 13.55
C PRO A 161 -7.76 -22.20 12.72
N ALA A 162 -7.64 -20.90 12.90
CA ALA A 162 -8.46 -19.90 12.21
C ALA A 162 -7.57 -18.85 11.57
N GLN A 163 -8.03 -18.28 10.46
CA GLN A 163 -7.45 -17.08 9.89
C GLN A 163 -7.71 -15.90 10.83
N LEU A 164 -6.66 -15.11 11.10
CA LEU A 164 -6.72 -14.00 12.06
C LEU A 164 -7.27 -12.71 11.44
N ASP A 165 -7.35 -12.65 10.13
CA ASP A 165 -7.64 -11.45 9.37
C ASP A 165 -8.70 -11.69 8.27
N ASP A 166 -9.35 -10.59 7.90
CA ASP A 166 -10.37 -10.59 6.84
C ASP A 166 -9.73 -10.11 5.53
N HIS A 167 -9.46 -11.07 4.64
CA HIS A 167 -8.90 -10.84 3.32
C HIS A 167 -9.96 -10.59 2.23
N SER A 168 -11.24 -10.50 2.57
CA SER A 168 -12.33 -10.27 1.58
C SER A 168 -12.10 -9.00 0.76
N GLY A 169 -11.52 -7.98 1.38
CA GLY A 169 -11.14 -6.73 0.72
C GLY A 169 -10.05 -6.84 -0.36
N TRP A 170 -9.38 -7.98 -0.49
CA TRP A 170 -8.36 -8.18 -1.53
C TRP A 170 -8.98 -8.49 -2.89
N GLU A 171 -10.18 -9.07 -2.93
CA GLU A 171 -10.93 -9.33 -4.17
C GLU A 171 -11.62 -8.07 -4.68
N GLU A 172 -12.26 -7.31 -3.78
CA GLU A 172 -12.95 -6.05 -4.10
C GLU A 172 -11.96 -4.91 -4.38
N GLY A 173 -10.79 -4.93 -3.71
CA GLY A 173 -9.72 -3.94 -3.82
C GLY A 173 -8.78 -4.13 -5.00
N ASN A 174 -9.01 -5.11 -5.89
CA ASN A 174 -8.27 -5.24 -7.15
C ASN A 174 -8.59 -4.08 -8.09
N GLY A 175 -8.12 -2.90 -7.69
CA GLY A 175 -8.06 -1.72 -8.54
C GLY A 175 -7.36 -2.05 -9.86
N SER A 176 -7.46 -1.16 -10.83
CA SER A 176 -6.75 -1.33 -12.10
C SER A 176 -5.28 -1.66 -11.84
N ALA A 177 -4.61 -2.34 -12.76
CA ALA A 177 -3.17 -2.61 -12.66
C ALA A 177 -2.35 -1.33 -12.36
N GLU A 178 -2.88 -0.16 -12.76
CA GLU A 178 -2.32 1.16 -12.48
C GLU A 178 -2.49 1.57 -11.02
N THR A 179 -3.65 1.29 -10.41
CA THR A 179 -3.92 1.54 -8.97
C THR A 179 -2.98 0.72 -8.11
N ASN A 180 -2.83 -0.57 -8.41
CA ASN A 180 -1.93 -1.46 -7.69
C ASN A 180 -0.46 -1.04 -7.83
N ALA A 181 -0.04 -0.61 -9.03
CA ALA A 181 1.32 -0.10 -9.24
C ALA A 181 1.59 1.18 -8.43
N MET A 182 0.61 2.10 -8.33
CA MET A 182 0.71 3.29 -7.51
C MET A 182 0.78 2.96 -6.02
N ALA A 183 -0.12 2.10 -5.54
CA ALA A 183 -0.12 1.64 -4.14
C ALA A 183 1.23 1.05 -3.77
N LYS A 184 1.78 0.19 -4.63
CA LYS A 184 3.10 -0.42 -4.46
C LYS A 184 4.23 0.60 -4.33
N GLU A 185 4.23 1.64 -5.17
CA GLU A 185 5.25 2.69 -5.09
C GLU A 185 5.11 3.56 -3.82
N ARG A 186 3.87 3.86 -3.40
CA ARG A 186 3.60 4.54 -2.13
C ARG A 186 4.06 3.72 -0.93
N LEU A 187 3.76 2.41 -0.94
CA LEU A 187 4.23 1.50 0.10
C LEU A 187 5.75 1.49 0.18
N LYS A 188 6.42 1.38 -0.96
CA LYS A 188 7.88 1.40 -1.03
C LYS A 188 8.47 2.68 -0.46
N GLN A 189 7.86 3.83 -0.76
CA GLN A 189 8.27 5.11 -0.18
C GLN A 189 8.04 5.13 1.33
N ALA A 190 6.86 4.70 1.80
CA ALA A 190 6.54 4.61 3.22
C ALA A 190 7.52 3.69 3.97
N MET A 191 7.85 2.53 3.38
CA MET A 191 8.84 1.60 3.94
C MET A 191 10.25 2.20 3.99
N LYS A 192 10.68 2.98 2.98
CA LYS A 192 11.98 3.67 3.00
C LYS A 192 12.05 4.68 4.14
N GLU A 193 11.00 5.48 4.32
CA GLU A 193 10.92 6.45 5.40
C GLU A 193 10.91 5.74 6.75
N ALA A 194 10.14 4.65 6.90
CA ALA A 194 10.10 3.84 8.11
C ALA A 194 11.47 3.20 8.43
N ALA A 195 12.15 2.67 7.42
CA ALA A 195 13.49 2.08 7.56
C ALA A 195 14.53 3.13 8.02
N LYS A 196 14.47 4.35 7.44
CA LYS A 196 15.32 5.47 7.85
C LYS A 196 15.08 5.86 9.30
N GLU A 197 13.81 6.03 9.68
CA GLU A 197 13.42 6.40 11.05
C GLU A 197 13.82 5.32 12.06
N ALA A 198 13.55 4.05 11.76
CA ALA A 198 13.97 2.93 12.60
C ALA A 198 15.48 2.88 12.80
N SER A 199 16.26 3.18 11.75
CA SER A 199 17.73 3.20 11.85
C SER A 199 18.26 4.34 12.72
N GLN A 200 17.46 5.38 12.96
CA GLN A 200 17.79 6.52 13.82
C GLN A 200 17.24 6.35 15.25
N SER A 201 16.33 5.41 15.46
CA SER A 201 15.75 5.14 16.77
C SER A 201 16.69 4.37 17.68
N PRO A 202 16.70 4.63 19.02
CA PRO A 202 17.45 3.85 19.99
C PRO A 202 17.11 2.36 19.97
N ASN A 203 15.84 2.02 19.72
CA ASN A 203 15.37 0.63 19.65
C ASN A 203 15.52 0.02 18.23
N GLY A 204 16.09 0.75 17.29
CA GLY A 204 16.38 0.26 15.95
C GLY A 204 15.14 -0.27 15.21
N TRP A 205 15.22 -1.51 14.74
CA TRP A 205 14.15 -2.19 14.02
C TRP A 205 13.18 -2.98 14.93
N GLY A 206 13.32 -2.85 16.26
CA GLY A 206 12.52 -3.60 17.21
C GLY A 206 12.76 -5.11 17.11
N SER A 207 11.69 -5.89 17.06
CA SER A 207 11.74 -7.36 16.99
C SER A 207 11.97 -7.92 15.57
N VAL A 208 12.17 -7.06 14.55
CA VAL A 208 12.44 -7.51 13.17
C VAL A 208 13.79 -8.23 13.12
N SER A 209 13.77 -9.50 12.69
CA SER A 209 15.00 -10.29 12.57
C SER A 209 16.00 -9.69 11.58
N GLY A 210 17.31 -9.94 11.81
CA GLY A 210 18.34 -9.41 10.93
C GLY A 210 18.23 -9.85 9.47
N ASP A 211 17.74 -11.05 9.24
CA ASP A 211 17.57 -11.58 7.87
C ASP A 211 16.35 -10.95 7.19
N LEU A 212 15.24 -10.78 7.91
CA LEU A 212 14.06 -10.11 7.41
C LEU A 212 14.37 -8.61 7.12
N LYS A 213 15.13 -7.96 7.99
CA LYS A 213 15.64 -6.61 7.73
C LYS A 213 16.42 -6.52 6.43
N LYS A 214 17.34 -7.46 6.18
CA LYS A 214 18.11 -7.52 4.92
C LYS A 214 17.18 -7.70 3.72
N GLU A 215 16.17 -8.56 3.82
CA GLU A 215 15.21 -8.79 2.76
C GLU A 215 14.39 -7.52 2.46
N ILE A 216 13.88 -6.85 3.48
CA ILE A 216 13.14 -5.59 3.34
C ILE A 216 14.03 -4.55 2.64
N LEU A 217 15.26 -4.34 3.11
CA LEU A 217 16.19 -3.38 2.52
C LEU A 217 16.50 -3.71 1.06
N LYS A 218 16.74 -4.99 0.73
CA LYS A 218 16.95 -5.44 -0.66
C LYS A 218 15.76 -5.13 -1.57
N ARG A 219 14.52 -5.30 -1.08
CA ARG A 219 13.30 -4.93 -1.83
C ARG A 219 13.19 -3.42 -2.05
N LEU A 220 13.70 -2.61 -1.12
CA LEU A 220 13.70 -1.15 -1.21
C LEU A 220 14.73 -0.60 -2.21
N GLU A 221 15.78 -1.33 -2.52
CA GLU A 221 16.81 -0.94 -3.49
C GLU A 221 16.34 -0.98 -4.95
N THR A 222 15.21 -1.65 -5.25
CA THR A 222 14.69 -1.71 -6.63
C THR A 222 14.28 -0.32 -7.14
N LYS A 223 14.62 -0.02 -8.40
CA LYS A 223 14.32 1.28 -9.03
C LYS A 223 12.82 1.48 -9.18
N VAL A 224 12.33 2.62 -8.68
CA VAL A 224 10.93 3.06 -8.85
C VAL A 224 10.62 3.29 -10.34
N ASP A 225 9.51 2.74 -10.85
CA ASP A 225 9.01 3.11 -12.19
C ASP A 225 8.23 4.43 -12.09
N TRP A 226 8.98 5.54 -11.96
CA TRP A 226 8.41 6.89 -11.87
C TRP A 226 7.47 7.24 -13.03
N LYS A 227 7.62 6.58 -14.19
CA LYS A 227 6.78 6.81 -15.38
C LYS A 227 5.35 6.34 -15.14
N LYS A 228 5.17 5.19 -14.48
CA LYS A 228 3.84 4.68 -14.09
C LYS A 228 3.20 5.57 -13.04
N VAL A 229 3.95 5.97 -12.02
CA VAL A 229 3.49 6.85 -10.94
C VAL A 229 3.00 8.18 -11.51
N LEU A 230 3.78 8.81 -12.39
CA LEU A 230 3.43 10.09 -13.01
C LEU A 230 2.15 10.00 -13.86
N ARG A 231 2.00 8.94 -14.67
CA ARG A 231 0.79 8.73 -15.48
C ARG A 231 -0.46 8.56 -14.62
N TYR A 232 -0.36 7.81 -13.55
CA TYR A 232 -1.47 7.61 -12.62
C TYR A 232 -1.85 8.91 -11.90
N PHE A 233 -0.87 9.67 -11.39
CA PHE A 233 -1.10 10.95 -10.75
C PHE A 233 -1.88 11.91 -11.66
N ILE A 234 -1.51 12.00 -12.93
CA ILE A 234 -2.22 12.84 -13.90
C ILE A 234 -3.64 12.36 -14.13
N LYS A 235 -3.88 11.04 -14.24
CA LYS A 235 -5.22 10.48 -14.41
C LYS A 235 -6.12 10.74 -13.19
N THR A 236 -5.61 10.61 -11.98
CA THR A 236 -6.37 10.84 -10.75
C THR A 236 -6.65 12.32 -10.50
N SER A 237 -5.68 13.19 -10.78
CA SER A 237 -5.85 14.66 -10.69
C SER A 237 -6.95 15.16 -11.63
N GLN A 238 -7.15 14.52 -12.78
CA GLN A 238 -8.25 14.87 -13.70
C GLN A 238 -9.64 14.49 -13.17
N ARG A 239 -9.76 13.51 -12.25
CA ARG A 239 -11.03 13.09 -11.64
C ARG A 239 -11.48 14.00 -10.50
N ALA A 240 -10.57 14.73 -9.88
CA ALA A 240 -10.83 15.52 -8.68
C ALA A 240 -11.73 16.76 -8.89
N ASN A 241 -11.87 17.28 -10.13
CA ASN A 241 -12.65 18.48 -10.43
C ASN A 241 -14.08 18.16 -10.87
N LYS A 242 -14.91 17.66 -9.95
CA LYS A 242 -16.35 17.45 -10.17
C LYS A 242 -17.11 18.75 -9.89
N SER A 243 -17.76 19.34 -10.89
CA SER A 243 -18.70 20.47 -10.71
C SER A 243 -20.14 20.01 -10.89
N SER A 244 -21.07 20.56 -10.12
CA SER A 244 -22.50 20.36 -10.33
C SER A 244 -22.98 21.10 -11.57
N THR A 245 -23.96 20.54 -12.28
CA THR A 245 -24.56 21.17 -13.46
C THR A 245 -26.02 20.77 -13.61
N VAL A 246 -26.89 21.73 -13.87
CA VAL A 246 -28.29 21.51 -14.16
C VAL A 246 -28.55 20.86 -15.52
N ARG A 247 -27.55 20.87 -16.41
CA ARG A 247 -27.64 20.26 -17.76
C ARG A 247 -27.54 18.72 -17.78
N ARG A 248 -27.30 18.09 -16.62
CA ARG A 248 -27.26 16.63 -16.47
C ARG A 248 -28.15 16.21 -15.32
N ILE A 249 -28.92 15.14 -15.52
CA ILE A 249 -29.76 14.57 -14.48
C ILE A 249 -28.87 13.88 -13.44
N ASN A 250 -29.18 14.13 -12.16
CA ASN A 250 -28.56 13.41 -11.06
C ASN A 250 -29.05 11.97 -11.07
N LYS A 251 -28.16 10.99 -11.12
CA LYS A 251 -28.52 9.56 -11.20
C LYS A 251 -29.19 9.03 -9.94
N ARG A 252 -28.95 9.67 -8.79
CA ARG A 252 -29.49 9.23 -7.48
C ARG A 252 -30.77 9.97 -7.10
N TYR A 253 -30.83 11.26 -7.42
CA TYR A 253 -31.97 12.14 -7.11
C TYR A 253 -32.36 12.92 -8.38
N ALA A 254 -33.02 12.22 -9.30
CA ALA A 254 -33.46 12.79 -10.55
C ALA A 254 -34.39 14.00 -10.29
N TYR A 255 -34.15 15.10 -11.04
CA TYR A 255 -34.95 16.34 -11.00
C TYR A 255 -34.93 17.15 -9.69
N ILE A 256 -34.36 16.63 -8.60
CA ILE A 256 -34.28 17.32 -7.30
C ILE A 256 -32.91 17.98 -7.14
N HIS A 257 -31.84 17.29 -7.53
CA HIS A 257 -30.47 17.80 -7.42
C HIS A 257 -29.78 17.91 -8.79
N PRO A 258 -28.87 18.88 -8.99
CA PRO A 258 -28.10 18.96 -10.21
C PRO A 258 -27.19 17.75 -10.39
N GLY A 259 -27.01 17.33 -11.61
CA GLY A 259 -26.06 16.27 -11.96
C GLY A 259 -24.62 16.73 -11.83
N LYS A 260 -23.67 15.80 -11.91
CA LYS A 260 -22.22 16.09 -11.84
C LYS A 260 -21.60 16.12 -13.22
N LYS A 261 -20.80 17.13 -13.51
CA LYS A 261 -19.92 17.23 -14.67
C LYS A 261 -18.48 17.19 -14.19
N VAL A 262 -17.71 16.26 -14.74
CA VAL A 262 -16.26 16.22 -14.50
C VAL A 262 -15.61 17.27 -15.43
N LYS A 263 -15.07 18.34 -14.87
CA LYS A 263 -14.20 19.26 -15.60
C LYS A 263 -12.79 18.64 -15.60
N ARG A 264 -12.37 18.18 -16.78
CA ARG A 264 -11.05 17.56 -16.99
C ARG A 264 -9.92 18.62 -17.12
N GLN A 265 -9.86 19.57 -16.24
CA GLN A 265 -8.79 20.57 -16.22
C GLN A 265 -8.10 20.49 -14.86
N ALA A 266 -7.14 19.57 -14.75
CA ALA A 266 -6.17 19.66 -13.68
C ALA A 266 -5.13 20.74 -14.07
N LYS A 267 -4.88 21.71 -13.20
CA LYS A 267 -3.71 22.57 -13.31
C LYS A 267 -2.53 21.79 -12.75
N ILE A 268 -1.71 21.23 -13.61
CA ILE A 268 -0.52 20.46 -13.24
C ILE A 268 0.67 21.34 -13.55
N ALA A 269 1.57 21.51 -12.61
CA ALA A 269 2.88 22.09 -12.82
C ALA A 269 3.94 21.00 -12.71
N ILE A 270 4.88 20.97 -13.63
CA ILE A 270 5.98 20.00 -13.69
C ILE A 270 7.28 20.80 -13.69
N ALA A 271 8.04 20.72 -12.60
CA ALA A 271 9.36 21.28 -12.52
C ALA A 271 10.37 20.31 -13.14
N ILE A 272 11.25 20.81 -14.00
CA ILE A 272 12.27 20.04 -14.72
C ILE A 272 13.64 20.56 -14.32
N ASP A 273 14.42 19.72 -13.63
CA ASP A 273 15.81 19.99 -13.36
C ASP A 273 16.62 19.92 -14.67
N GLN A 274 17.23 21.04 -15.03
CA GLN A 274 18.09 21.18 -16.20
C GLN A 274 19.55 21.49 -15.82
N SER A 275 19.92 21.27 -14.56
CA SER A 275 21.29 21.44 -14.10
C SER A 275 22.29 20.59 -14.88
N GLY A 276 23.54 20.94 -14.81
CA GLY A 276 24.63 20.25 -15.52
C GLY A 276 24.83 18.77 -15.10
N SER A 277 24.28 18.37 -13.94
CA SER A 277 24.32 16.98 -13.45
C SER A 277 23.32 16.06 -14.17
N VAL A 278 22.32 16.61 -14.85
CA VAL A 278 21.34 15.87 -15.63
C VAL A 278 21.87 15.68 -17.05
N SER A 279 22.03 14.44 -17.52
CA SER A 279 22.49 14.16 -18.89
C SER A 279 21.40 14.49 -19.93
N ASP A 280 21.84 14.78 -21.18
CA ASP A 280 20.90 15.05 -22.27
C ASP A 280 20.03 13.84 -22.59
N ASP A 281 20.56 12.61 -22.46
CA ASP A 281 19.77 11.37 -22.59
C ASP A 281 18.66 11.27 -21.54
N MET A 282 18.91 11.73 -20.31
CA MET A 282 17.89 11.78 -19.26
C MET A 282 16.81 12.80 -19.59
N LEU A 283 17.18 13.97 -20.09
CA LEU A 283 16.23 15.00 -20.56
C LEU A 283 15.39 14.47 -21.73
N GLU A 284 16.00 13.81 -22.70
CA GLU A 284 15.31 13.25 -23.86
C GLU A 284 14.28 12.19 -23.45
N ASN A 285 14.65 11.29 -22.55
CA ASN A 285 13.75 10.30 -21.95
C ASN A 285 12.60 10.97 -21.18
N PHE A 286 12.87 12.04 -20.45
CA PHE A 286 11.87 12.76 -19.69
C PHE A 286 10.89 13.50 -20.61
N PHE A 287 11.38 14.22 -21.61
CA PHE A 287 10.52 14.85 -22.65
C PHE A 287 9.73 13.83 -23.44
N GLY A 288 10.27 12.65 -23.71
CA GLY A 288 9.55 11.54 -24.32
C GLY A 288 8.32 11.10 -23.51
N GLU A 289 8.44 11.03 -22.18
CA GLU A 289 7.31 10.74 -21.30
C GLU A 289 6.33 11.91 -21.23
N LEU A 290 6.81 13.17 -21.16
CA LEU A 290 5.94 14.35 -21.18
C LEU A 290 5.12 14.45 -22.47
N ASN A 291 5.68 14.07 -23.62
CA ASN A 291 4.94 13.97 -24.88
C ASN A 291 3.79 12.96 -24.80
N LYS A 292 3.98 11.83 -24.11
CA LYS A 292 2.91 10.86 -23.86
C LYS A 292 1.84 11.42 -22.93
N LEU A 293 2.24 12.18 -21.92
CA LEU A 293 1.33 12.82 -20.97
C LEU A 293 0.53 13.96 -21.60
N ALA A 294 1.13 14.72 -22.52
CA ALA A 294 0.47 15.79 -23.25
C ALA A 294 -0.73 15.27 -24.09
N LYS A 295 -0.76 13.99 -24.43
CA LYS A 295 -1.96 13.37 -25.04
C LYS A 295 -3.16 13.32 -24.07
N LEU A 296 -2.91 13.31 -22.76
CA LEU A 296 -3.92 13.16 -21.73
C LEU A 296 -4.38 14.51 -21.15
N ALA A 297 -3.45 15.42 -20.85
CA ALA A 297 -3.70 16.68 -20.16
C ALA A 297 -2.77 17.81 -20.64
N SER A 298 -3.15 19.07 -20.36
CA SER A 298 -2.26 20.22 -20.43
C SER A 298 -1.56 20.40 -19.08
N PHE A 299 -0.33 20.90 -19.07
CA PHE A 299 0.43 21.18 -17.87
C PHE A 299 1.40 22.35 -18.09
N THR A 300 1.80 23.00 -17.00
CA THR A 300 2.82 24.05 -17.01
C THR A 300 4.18 23.42 -16.76
N VAL A 301 5.15 23.74 -17.59
CA VAL A 301 6.56 23.30 -17.43
C VAL A 301 7.36 24.44 -16.85
N ILE A 302 8.10 24.12 -15.81
CA ILE A 302 8.96 25.04 -15.06
C ILE A 302 10.39 24.48 -15.11
N PRO A 303 11.21 24.86 -16.11
CA PRO A 303 12.61 24.50 -16.09
C PRO A 303 13.34 25.25 -14.98
N PHE A 304 14.22 24.59 -14.27
CA PHE A 304 15.05 25.20 -13.22
C PHE A 304 16.47 24.58 -13.19
N ASP A 305 17.40 25.31 -12.61
CA ASP A 305 18.72 24.82 -12.21
C ASP A 305 19.03 25.28 -10.77
N THR A 306 19.82 26.34 -10.58
CA THR A 306 19.99 27.01 -9.28
C THR A 306 18.85 27.95 -8.97
N GLU A 307 18.16 28.46 -10.00
CA GLU A 307 17.06 29.42 -9.88
C GLU A 307 15.94 29.07 -10.88
N VAL A 308 14.74 29.58 -10.61
CA VAL A 308 13.63 29.50 -11.55
C VAL A 308 13.58 30.79 -12.36
N ASN A 309 13.62 30.67 -13.68
CA ASN A 309 13.43 31.82 -14.57
C ASN A 309 11.99 31.85 -15.10
N ASP A 310 11.18 32.77 -14.60
CA ASP A 310 9.76 32.92 -14.98
C ASP A 310 9.54 33.09 -16.48
N LYS A 311 10.51 33.63 -17.21
CA LYS A 311 10.43 33.81 -18.67
C LYS A 311 10.53 32.49 -19.45
N LEU A 312 11.08 31.46 -18.82
CA LEU A 312 11.22 30.12 -19.39
C LEU A 312 10.07 29.18 -19.00
N VAL A 313 9.15 29.62 -18.16
CA VAL A 313 7.93 28.88 -17.80
C VAL A 313 6.97 28.92 -18.98
N TYR A 314 6.51 27.76 -19.41
CA TYR A 314 5.59 27.67 -20.54
C TYR A 314 4.47 26.66 -20.32
N GLU A 315 3.33 26.88 -20.98
CA GLU A 315 2.20 25.94 -20.98
C GLU A 315 2.36 24.92 -22.10
N TRP A 316 2.41 23.66 -21.72
CA TRP A 316 2.37 22.54 -22.66
C TRP A 316 0.93 22.10 -22.87
N LYS A 317 0.37 22.46 -24.01
CA LYS A 317 -1.03 22.20 -24.30
C LYS A 317 -1.26 20.75 -24.71
N LYS A 318 -2.45 20.24 -24.38
CA LYS A 318 -2.87 18.90 -24.78
C LYS A 318 -2.75 18.69 -26.29
N GLY A 319 -2.07 17.61 -26.66
CA GLY A 319 -1.85 17.23 -28.06
C GLY A 319 -0.60 17.84 -28.71
N GLN A 320 0.11 18.74 -28.05
CA GLN A 320 1.40 19.26 -28.54
C GLN A 320 2.52 18.26 -28.26
N SER A 321 3.56 18.34 -29.07
CA SER A 321 4.81 17.59 -28.89
C SER A 321 5.98 18.57 -28.92
N HIS A 322 6.89 18.44 -27.96
CA HIS A 322 8.11 19.22 -27.89
C HIS A 322 9.32 18.32 -27.92
N LYS A 323 10.40 18.78 -28.53
CA LYS A 323 11.70 18.13 -28.46
C LYS A 323 12.37 18.48 -27.13
N ALA A 324 13.25 17.60 -26.66
CA ALA A 324 14.11 17.91 -25.55
C ALA A 324 15.05 19.07 -25.93
N GLU A 325 15.01 20.12 -25.13
CA GLU A 325 15.88 21.28 -25.27
C GLU A 325 16.35 21.71 -23.90
N ARG A 326 17.67 21.80 -23.73
CA ARG A 326 18.28 22.31 -22.53
C ARG A 326 18.37 23.83 -22.64
N VAL A 327 17.70 24.53 -21.75
CA VAL A 327 17.68 26.01 -21.72
C VAL A 327 18.43 26.61 -20.54
N MET A 328 18.90 25.75 -19.61
CA MET A 328 19.63 26.13 -18.40
C MET A 328 20.81 25.18 -18.16
N HIS A 329 21.91 25.67 -17.59
CA HIS A 329 23.17 24.94 -17.45
C HIS A 329 23.86 25.13 -16.08
N GLY A 330 23.18 25.69 -15.09
CA GLY A 330 23.72 25.95 -13.76
C GLY A 330 23.88 24.70 -12.87
N GLY A 331 24.21 24.93 -11.61
CA GLY A 331 24.17 23.90 -10.56
C GLY A 331 22.72 23.56 -10.16
N THR A 332 22.53 22.75 -9.11
CA THR A 332 21.22 22.45 -8.54
C THR A 332 21.10 23.03 -7.15
N CYS A 333 20.05 23.85 -6.89
CA CYS A 333 19.66 24.33 -5.58
C CYS A 333 18.16 24.02 -5.34
N PHE A 334 17.84 23.56 -4.12
CA PHE A 334 16.47 23.20 -3.71
C PHE A 334 16.01 24.01 -2.47
N ASP A 335 16.67 25.13 -2.17
CA ASP A 335 16.32 26.00 -1.05
C ASP A 335 15.13 26.92 -1.34
#